data_bd5d481f6b43bb176e7a000202f2cf97
#
_entry.id   bd5d481f6b43bb176e7a000202f2cf97
#
_cell.length_a   1.000
_cell.length_b   1.000
_cell.length_c   1.000
_cell.angle_alpha   90.00
_cell.angle_beta   90.00
_cell.angle_gamma   90.00
#
_symmetry.space_group_name_H-M   'P 1'
#
loop_
_entity.id
_entity.type
_entity.pdbx_description
1 polymer ?
#
loop_
_entity_poly.entity_id
_entity_poly.type
_entity_poly.pdbx_seq_one_letter_code
_entity_poly.pdbx_strand_id
1 'polypeptide(L)'
;MSEPKLAINEIFYSIQGESTWSGLPCAFVRLKGCPLRCHYCDTSYAFSEGLKRSVTSIVEEVSKLDTRLVEITGGEPLIQPHVHTLMEALLDKGYEVLIETSGERDISLCDKRIHRIIDIKTPASGAADSFLETNYDDLRLNDEVKFVIMNKDDFDWALETTKSQQLIGRVRAVHFSPVMEQAGNSDIAGAEALCPELLSGWVLASGLPIRLQLQVHKYIWPPQARGV
;
A
#
# COMPACT_ATOMS: atom_id res chain seq x y z
N MET A 1 -22.06 16.01 18.23
CA MET A 1 -20.70 15.42 18.11
C MET A 1 -19.99 16.18 17.01
N SER A 2 -18.69 16.45 17.15
CA SER A 2 -17.92 17.13 16.09
C SER A 2 -17.76 16.18 14.87
N GLU A 3 -17.79 16.75 13.66
CA GLU A 3 -17.60 15.99 12.43
C GLU A 3 -16.25 15.25 12.44
N PRO A 4 -16.19 13.95 12.03
CA PRO A 4 -14.94 13.19 11.95
C PRO A 4 -13.94 13.85 10.98
N LYS A 5 -12.68 13.96 11.40
CA LYS A 5 -11.62 14.60 10.61
C LYS A 5 -10.41 13.68 10.48
N LEU A 6 -9.78 13.74 9.32
CA LEU A 6 -8.54 13.05 8.98
C LEU A 6 -7.46 14.05 8.58
N ALA A 7 -6.22 13.75 8.86
CA ALA A 7 -5.08 14.49 8.36
C ALA A 7 -4.72 13.96 6.97
N ILE A 8 -4.98 14.77 5.94
CA ILE A 8 -4.76 14.43 4.53
C ILE A 8 -3.49 15.10 4.06
N ASN A 9 -2.62 14.33 3.41
CA ASN A 9 -1.44 14.86 2.72
C ASN A 9 -1.86 15.40 1.34
N GLU A 10 -2.45 14.54 0.50
CA GLU A 10 -2.90 14.90 -0.84
C GLU A 10 -4.12 14.08 -1.29
N ILE A 11 -4.91 14.62 -2.22
CA ILE A 11 -5.93 13.89 -2.98
C ILE A 11 -5.64 14.15 -4.46
N PHE A 12 -5.50 13.09 -5.26
CA PHE A 12 -5.16 13.22 -6.67
C PHE A 12 -5.81 12.12 -7.51
N TYR A 13 -5.85 12.32 -8.82
CA TYR A 13 -6.39 11.38 -9.80
C TYR A 13 -5.28 10.92 -10.72
N SER A 14 -5.08 9.62 -10.79
CA SER A 14 -3.99 9.01 -11.55
C SER A 14 -4.33 7.59 -12.01
N ILE A 15 -3.32 6.88 -12.49
CA ILE A 15 -3.40 5.45 -12.81
C ILE A 15 -2.95 4.65 -11.57
N GLN A 16 -3.75 3.67 -11.15
CA GLN A 16 -3.30 2.69 -10.16
C GLN A 16 -2.10 1.94 -10.74
N GLY A 17 -0.93 2.08 -10.12
CA GLY A 17 0.33 1.54 -10.64
C GLY A 17 0.67 0.16 -10.11
N GLU A 18 -0.11 -0.36 -9.16
CA GLU A 18 0.21 -1.57 -8.41
C GLU A 18 -1.02 -2.47 -8.25
N SER A 19 -0.87 -3.62 -7.56
CA SER A 19 -1.94 -4.57 -7.26
C SER A 19 -2.58 -5.22 -8.50
N THR A 20 -3.65 -5.96 -8.30
CA THR A 20 -4.46 -6.50 -9.42
C THR A 20 -5.31 -5.43 -10.12
N TRP A 21 -5.28 -4.19 -9.61
CA TRP A 21 -5.98 -3.03 -10.14
C TRP A 21 -5.10 -2.15 -11.03
N SER A 22 -3.85 -2.54 -11.22
CA SER A 22 -2.86 -1.80 -12.04
C SER A 22 -3.40 -1.50 -13.43
N GLY A 23 -3.19 -0.24 -13.88
CA GLY A 23 -3.63 0.26 -15.16
C GLY A 23 -5.00 0.97 -15.15
N LEU A 24 -5.77 0.89 -14.06
CA LEU A 24 -7.06 1.55 -13.95
C LEU A 24 -6.95 3.00 -13.47
N PRO A 25 -7.80 3.93 -13.97
CA PRO A 25 -7.96 5.25 -13.38
C PRO A 25 -8.42 5.13 -11.92
N CYS A 26 -7.73 5.84 -11.01
CA CYS A 26 -7.96 5.76 -9.58
C CYS A 26 -7.85 7.13 -8.91
N ALA A 27 -8.72 7.40 -7.96
CA ALA A 27 -8.59 8.53 -7.04
C ALA A 27 -7.80 8.07 -5.81
N PHE A 28 -6.72 8.77 -5.51
CA PHE A 28 -5.89 8.49 -4.35
C PHE A 28 -6.18 9.47 -3.23
N VAL A 29 -6.40 8.96 -2.02
CA VAL A 29 -6.49 9.74 -0.80
C VAL A 29 -5.32 9.36 0.09
N ARG A 30 -4.26 10.16 0.05
CA ARG A 30 -3.05 9.95 0.84
C ARG A 30 -3.17 10.61 2.20
N LEU A 31 -3.13 9.80 3.24
CA LEU A 31 -3.19 10.25 4.63
C LEU A 31 -1.79 10.60 5.14
N LYS A 32 -1.77 11.57 6.07
CA LYS A 32 -0.58 11.97 6.80
C LYS A 32 -0.26 11.01 7.94
N GLY A 33 1.04 10.80 8.18
CA GLY A 33 1.58 10.09 9.34
C GLY A 33 1.87 8.63 9.05
N CYS A 34 3.01 8.16 9.55
CA CYS A 34 3.43 6.77 9.53
C CYS A 34 4.31 6.52 10.76
N PRO A 35 4.12 5.41 11.50
CA PRO A 35 5.01 5.06 12.59
C PRO A 35 6.31 4.41 12.10
N LEU A 36 6.33 3.93 10.84
CA LEU A 36 7.46 3.24 10.24
C LEU A 36 8.45 4.21 9.59
N ARG A 37 9.70 3.74 9.42
CA ARG A 37 10.79 4.45 8.72
C ARG A 37 11.50 3.48 7.77
N CYS A 38 10.72 2.91 6.84
CA CYS A 38 11.26 1.99 5.83
C CYS A 38 12.37 2.68 5.03
N HIS A 39 13.49 1.99 4.80
CA HIS A 39 14.65 2.54 4.13
C HIS A 39 14.32 3.09 2.74
N TYR A 40 13.44 2.41 2.01
CA TYR A 40 13.03 2.73 0.64
C TYR A 40 11.74 3.56 0.53
N CYS A 41 11.30 4.21 1.62
CA CYS A 41 10.03 4.94 1.60
C CYS A 41 10.05 6.08 0.56
N ASP A 42 9.22 5.97 -0.46
CA ASP A 42 9.10 6.98 -1.54
C ASP A 42 8.12 8.11 -1.21
N THR A 43 7.38 7.97 -0.10
CA THR A 43 6.38 8.93 0.37
C THR A 43 6.73 9.52 1.74
N SER A 44 8.02 9.66 2.07
CA SER A 44 8.47 10.20 3.36
C SER A 44 7.93 11.61 3.66
N TYR A 45 7.60 12.40 2.63
CA TYR A 45 6.92 13.70 2.79
C TYR A 45 5.55 13.59 3.49
N ALA A 46 4.86 12.46 3.37
CA ALA A 46 3.59 12.24 4.04
C ALA A 46 3.74 12.02 5.56
N PHE A 47 4.95 11.85 6.10
CA PHE A 47 5.15 11.71 7.55
C PHE A 47 4.69 12.96 8.31
N SER A 48 4.97 14.14 7.76
CA SER A 48 4.76 15.42 8.44
C SER A 48 3.88 16.42 7.68
N GLU A 49 3.77 16.32 6.36
CA GLU A 49 2.98 17.23 5.54
C GLU A 49 1.49 16.83 5.53
N GLY A 50 0.59 17.80 5.64
CA GLY A 50 -0.85 17.56 5.50
C GLY A 50 -1.72 18.43 6.39
N LEU A 51 -3.01 18.49 6.04
CA LEU A 51 -4.02 19.33 6.69
C LEU A 51 -5.19 18.47 7.19
N LYS A 52 -5.80 18.87 8.32
CA LYS A 52 -7.02 18.23 8.82
C LYS A 52 -8.21 18.60 7.94
N ARG A 53 -8.92 17.59 7.47
CA ARG A 53 -10.11 17.72 6.63
C ARG A 53 -11.25 16.85 7.18
N SER A 54 -12.49 17.30 7.02
CA SER A 54 -13.66 16.49 7.39
C SER A 54 -13.88 15.37 6.37
N VAL A 55 -14.44 14.25 6.83
CA VAL A 55 -14.82 13.12 5.95
C VAL A 55 -15.72 13.62 4.81
N THR A 56 -16.71 14.45 5.09
CA THR A 56 -17.58 15.03 4.06
C THR A 56 -16.79 15.78 2.99
N SER A 57 -15.84 16.65 3.39
CA SER A 57 -15.06 17.43 2.43
C SER A 57 -14.13 16.57 1.55
N ILE A 58 -13.62 15.45 2.10
CA ILE A 58 -12.81 14.49 1.35
C ILE A 58 -13.67 13.78 0.30
N VAL A 59 -14.83 13.27 0.71
CA VAL A 59 -15.78 12.57 -0.18
C VAL A 59 -16.29 13.50 -1.28
N GLU A 60 -16.56 14.77 -0.97
CA GLU A 60 -16.94 15.79 -1.97
C GLU A 60 -15.84 16.05 -3.00
N GLU A 61 -14.56 16.07 -2.58
CA GLU A 61 -13.46 16.25 -3.51
C GLU A 61 -13.27 15.03 -4.40
N VAL A 62 -13.28 13.83 -3.83
CA VAL A 62 -13.22 12.58 -4.59
C VAL A 62 -14.36 12.50 -5.61
N SER A 63 -15.56 12.99 -5.26
CA SER A 63 -16.72 12.96 -6.15
C SER A 63 -16.59 13.83 -7.42
N LYS A 64 -15.60 14.72 -7.48
CA LYS A 64 -15.30 15.55 -8.66
C LYS A 64 -14.35 14.84 -9.63
N LEU A 65 -13.76 13.73 -9.24
CA LEU A 65 -12.83 12.92 -10.05
C LEU A 65 -13.62 11.89 -10.85
N ASP A 66 -13.24 11.71 -12.13
CA ASP A 66 -13.97 10.85 -13.05
C ASP A 66 -13.55 9.37 -12.93
N THR A 67 -13.78 8.81 -11.73
CA THR A 67 -13.53 7.40 -11.45
C THR A 67 -14.48 6.88 -10.38
N ARG A 68 -14.63 5.55 -10.34
CA ARG A 68 -15.31 4.83 -9.25
C ARG A 68 -14.35 4.04 -8.37
N LEU A 69 -13.07 4.03 -8.70
CA LEU A 69 -12.03 3.37 -7.92
C LEU A 69 -11.33 4.41 -7.03
N VAL A 70 -11.25 4.13 -5.74
CA VAL A 70 -10.56 5.00 -4.76
C VAL A 70 -9.59 4.16 -3.96
N GLU A 71 -8.36 4.63 -3.83
CA GLU A 71 -7.40 4.03 -2.91
C GLU A 71 -7.12 4.96 -1.73
N ILE A 72 -7.30 4.42 -0.54
CA ILE A 72 -6.86 5.03 0.71
C ILE A 72 -5.45 4.53 0.98
N THR A 73 -4.51 5.44 1.02
CA THR A 73 -3.09 5.15 1.24
C THR A 73 -2.47 6.22 2.12
N GLY A 74 -1.16 6.36 2.13
CA GLY A 74 -0.54 7.46 2.86
C GLY A 74 0.84 7.13 3.33
N GLY A 75 1.12 7.49 4.60
CA GLY A 75 2.07 6.81 5.43
C GLY A 75 1.48 5.47 5.86
N GLU A 76 0.82 5.43 7.03
CA GLU A 76 0.01 4.28 7.43
C GLU A 76 -1.43 4.75 7.71
N PRO A 77 -2.40 4.40 6.84
CA PRO A 77 -3.75 4.94 6.98
C PRO A 77 -4.46 4.46 8.24
N LEU A 78 -4.21 3.25 8.70
CA LEU A 78 -4.93 2.64 9.84
C LEU A 78 -4.56 3.25 11.20
N ILE A 79 -3.54 4.12 11.29
CA ILE A 79 -3.28 4.86 12.53
C ILE A 79 -4.29 6.00 12.78
N GLN A 80 -5.06 6.39 11.76
CA GLN A 80 -6.01 7.49 11.92
C GLN A 80 -7.40 6.97 12.33
N PRO A 81 -7.95 7.40 13.49
CA PRO A 81 -9.17 6.79 14.07
C PRO A 81 -10.40 6.81 13.17
N HIS A 82 -10.50 7.81 12.28
CA HIS A 82 -11.66 7.99 11.41
C HIS A 82 -11.48 7.46 9.98
N VAL A 83 -10.41 6.68 9.71
CA VAL A 83 -10.20 6.11 8.38
C VAL A 83 -11.32 5.15 7.98
N HIS A 84 -11.81 4.34 8.92
CA HIS A 84 -12.94 3.44 8.69
C HIS A 84 -14.20 4.22 8.30
N THR A 85 -14.48 5.33 8.98
CA THR A 85 -15.63 6.21 8.65
C THR A 85 -15.50 6.79 7.22
N LEU A 86 -14.29 7.14 6.77
CA LEU A 86 -14.08 7.60 5.40
C LEU A 86 -14.34 6.48 4.40
N MET A 87 -13.77 5.29 4.64
CA MET A 87 -13.95 4.14 3.76
C MET A 87 -15.42 3.75 3.62
N GLU A 88 -16.15 3.67 4.73
CA GLU A 88 -17.60 3.42 4.75
C GLU A 88 -18.38 4.47 3.96
N ALA A 89 -18.08 5.77 4.15
CA ALA A 89 -18.75 6.84 3.43
C ALA A 89 -18.52 6.78 1.91
N LEU A 90 -17.34 6.32 1.46
CA LEU A 90 -17.04 6.11 0.04
C LEU A 90 -17.78 4.88 -0.51
N LEU A 91 -17.77 3.77 0.22
CA LEU A 91 -18.53 2.56 -0.15
C LEU A 91 -20.03 2.84 -0.29
N ASP A 92 -20.61 3.61 0.64
CA ASP A 92 -22.03 3.96 0.64
C ASP A 92 -22.42 4.89 -0.53
N LYS A 93 -21.43 5.58 -1.11
CA LYS A 93 -21.59 6.34 -2.37
C LYS A 93 -21.33 5.49 -3.63
N GLY A 94 -21.09 4.18 -3.48
CA GLY A 94 -20.90 3.25 -4.59
C GLY A 94 -19.51 3.29 -5.21
N TYR A 95 -18.49 3.70 -4.47
CA TYR A 95 -17.11 3.54 -4.88
C TYR A 95 -16.61 2.13 -4.59
N GLU A 96 -15.71 1.65 -5.46
CA GLU A 96 -14.82 0.53 -5.17
C GLU A 96 -13.66 1.09 -4.35
N VAL A 97 -13.44 0.58 -3.13
CA VAL A 97 -12.48 1.16 -2.20
C VAL A 97 -11.35 0.19 -1.90
N LEU A 98 -10.14 0.63 -2.18
CA LEU A 98 -8.91 -0.05 -1.82
C LEU A 98 -8.31 0.62 -0.57
N ILE A 99 -7.58 -0.15 0.22
CA ILE A 99 -6.66 0.38 1.23
C ILE A 99 -5.30 -0.29 1.09
N GLU A 100 -4.24 0.51 1.04
CA GLU A 100 -2.87 0.01 1.18
C GLU A 100 -2.37 0.28 2.59
N THR A 101 -1.98 -0.78 3.29
CA THR A 101 -1.52 -0.73 4.69
C THR A 101 -0.31 -1.65 4.90
N SER A 102 0.58 -1.27 5.80
CA SER A 102 1.69 -2.14 6.22
C SER A 102 1.25 -3.32 7.10
N GLY A 103 -0.01 -3.33 7.56
CA GLY A 103 -0.47 -4.32 8.53
C GLY A 103 0.10 -4.14 9.95
N GLU A 104 0.64 -2.97 10.26
CA GLU A 104 1.11 -2.64 11.62
C GLU A 104 -0.06 -2.44 12.59
N ARG A 105 -1.26 -2.22 12.05
CA ARG A 105 -2.51 -2.13 12.81
C ARG A 105 -3.43 -3.27 12.46
N ASP A 106 -4.41 -3.50 13.36
CA ASP A 106 -5.46 -4.48 13.19
C ASP A 106 -6.30 -4.20 11.92
N ILE A 107 -6.28 -5.13 10.97
CA ILE A 107 -7.01 -5.06 9.71
C ILE A 107 -8.42 -5.65 9.80
N SER A 108 -8.77 -6.33 10.90
CA SER A 108 -10.09 -6.98 11.07
C SER A 108 -11.24 -5.97 11.06
N LEU A 109 -10.97 -4.73 11.50
CA LEU A 109 -11.92 -3.63 11.56
C LEU A 109 -12.33 -3.06 10.21
N CYS A 110 -11.62 -3.39 9.13
CA CYS A 110 -12.00 -2.95 7.78
C CYS A 110 -13.30 -3.62 7.32
N ASP A 111 -14.24 -2.83 6.80
CA ASP A 111 -15.47 -3.34 6.19
C ASP A 111 -15.15 -4.46 5.18
N LYS A 112 -16.00 -5.48 5.11
CA LYS A 112 -15.78 -6.66 4.26
C LYS A 112 -15.78 -6.33 2.75
N ARG A 113 -16.34 -5.20 2.35
CA ARG A 113 -16.36 -4.69 0.97
C ARG A 113 -15.03 -4.05 0.56
N ILE A 114 -14.14 -3.72 1.52
CA ILE A 114 -12.84 -3.12 1.24
C ILE A 114 -11.89 -4.16 0.66
N HIS A 115 -11.18 -3.82 -0.41
CA HIS A 115 -10.03 -4.55 -0.93
C HIS A 115 -8.77 -4.07 -0.20
N ARG A 116 -8.16 -4.96 0.58
CA ARG A 116 -6.97 -4.62 1.37
C ARG A 116 -5.72 -5.11 0.63
N ILE A 117 -4.77 -4.20 0.42
CA ILE A 117 -3.44 -4.49 -0.08
C ILE A 117 -2.50 -4.38 1.11
N ILE A 118 -2.00 -5.51 1.59
CA ILE A 118 -1.20 -5.60 2.80
C ILE A 118 0.28 -5.70 2.38
N ASP A 119 1.01 -4.60 2.55
CA ASP A 119 2.44 -4.49 2.23
C ASP A 119 3.29 -4.93 3.44
N ILE A 120 3.54 -6.23 3.54
CA ILE A 120 4.34 -6.81 4.63
C ILE A 120 5.81 -6.45 4.39
N LYS A 121 6.40 -5.76 5.37
CA LYS A 121 7.76 -5.23 5.27
C LYS A 121 8.79 -6.34 5.45
N THR A 122 9.74 -6.40 4.51
CA THR A 122 10.84 -7.37 4.49
C THR A 122 11.99 -6.95 5.42
N PRO A 123 12.93 -7.84 5.79
CA PRO A 123 14.03 -7.53 6.70
C PRO A 123 14.85 -6.31 6.30
N ALA A 124 15.26 -6.20 5.03
CA ALA A 124 16.07 -5.09 4.55
C ALA A 124 15.35 -3.75 4.52
N SER A 125 14.01 -3.73 4.67
CA SER A 125 13.24 -2.49 4.82
C SER A 125 13.55 -1.74 6.11
N GLY A 126 14.10 -2.43 7.13
CA GLY A 126 14.27 -1.91 8.49
C GLY A 126 12.99 -1.86 9.33
N ALA A 127 11.88 -2.45 8.85
CA ALA A 127 10.57 -2.43 9.51
C ALA A 127 9.87 -3.80 9.55
N ALA A 128 10.56 -4.91 9.38
CA ALA A 128 9.98 -6.26 9.31
C ALA A 128 9.17 -6.64 10.56
N ASP A 129 9.62 -6.23 11.74
CA ASP A 129 8.97 -6.56 13.02
C ASP A 129 7.69 -5.75 13.29
N SER A 130 7.28 -4.91 12.33
CA SER A 130 6.11 -4.05 12.52
C SER A 130 4.77 -4.73 12.24
N PHE A 131 4.76 -5.82 11.48
CA PHE A 131 3.53 -6.50 11.09
C PHE A 131 2.84 -7.14 12.31
N LEU A 132 1.54 -6.89 12.47
CA LEU A 132 0.75 -7.50 13.53
C LEU A 132 0.40 -8.94 13.15
N GLU A 133 1.03 -9.92 13.82
CA GLU A 133 0.92 -11.35 13.51
C GLU A 133 -0.52 -11.87 13.44
N THR A 134 -1.43 -11.34 14.29
CA THR A 134 -2.85 -11.71 14.27
C THR A 134 -3.55 -11.36 12.96
N ASN A 135 -3.01 -10.45 12.17
CA ASN A 135 -3.56 -10.08 10.86
C ASN A 135 -3.51 -11.26 9.86
N TYR A 136 -2.60 -12.21 10.06
CA TYR A 136 -2.63 -13.42 9.22
C TYR A 136 -3.96 -14.16 9.34
N ASP A 137 -4.56 -14.24 10.53
CA ASP A 137 -5.83 -14.94 10.73
C ASP A 137 -7.02 -14.20 10.08
N ASP A 138 -6.90 -12.89 9.91
CA ASP A 138 -7.92 -12.02 9.34
C ASP A 138 -7.83 -11.84 7.82
N LEU A 139 -6.88 -12.49 7.15
CA LEU A 139 -6.75 -12.43 5.68
C LEU A 139 -7.99 -13.03 4.99
N ARG A 140 -8.40 -12.41 3.87
CA ARG A 140 -9.60 -12.76 3.09
C ARG A 140 -9.24 -13.00 1.63
N LEU A 141 -10.08 -13.72 0.91
CA LEU A 141 -9.91 -13.99 -0.53
C LEU A 141 -9.87 -12.73 -1.41
N ASN A 142 -10.37 -11.60 -0.92
CA ASN A 142 -10.30 -10.33 -1.64
C ASN A 142 -9.03 -9.51 -1.33
N ASP A 143 -8.23 -9.95 -0.36
CA ASP A 143 -7.00 -9.25 0.00
C ASP A 143 -5.88 -9.59 -0.97
N GLU A 144 -4.92 -8.69 -1.03
CA GLU A 144 -3.66 -8.91 -1.72
C GLU A 144 -2.52 -8.73 -0.72
N VAL A 145 -1.49 -9.55 -0.81
CA VAL A 145 -0.28 -9.40 -0.01
C VAL A 145 0.86 -8.97 -0.92
N LYS A 146 1.57 -7.93 -0.52
CA LYS A 146 2.72 -7.38 -1.25
C LYS A 146 3.97 -7.46 -0.38
N PHE A 147 5.10 -7.77 -1.02
CA PHE A 147 6.44 -7.68 -0.46
C PHE A 147 7.31 -6.85 -1.39
N VAL A 148 7.92 -5.79 -0.89
CA VAL A 148 8.94 -5.02 -1.61
C VAL A 148 10.29 -5.65 -1.34
N ILE A 149 10.96 -6.11 -2.38
CA ILE A 149 12.18 -6.92 -2.34
C ILE A 149 13.38 -6.03 -2.65
N MET A 150 14.32 -5.91 -1.72
CA MET A 150 15.56 -5.18 -1.90
C MET A 150 16.73 -6.07 -2.36
N ASN A 151 16.73 -7.33 -1.93
CA ASN A 151 17.82 -8.27 -2.17
C ASN A 151 17.35 -9.73 -2.13
N LYS A 152 18.30 -10.66 -2.26
CA LYS A 152 17.97 -12.09 -2.26
C LYS A 152 17.48 -12.59 -0.90
N ASP A 153 17.98 -12.05 0.20
CA ASP A 153 17.57 -12.46 1.55
C ASP A 153 16.12 -12.05 1.80
N ASP A 154 15.71 -10.85 1.36
CA ASP A 154 14.29 -10.44 1.37
C ASP A 154 13.41 -11.37 0.56
N PHE A 155 13.88 -11.75 -0.64
CA PHE A 155 13.14 -12.70 -1.49
C PHE A 155 12.94 -14.04 -0.80
N ASP A 156 14.00 -14.60 -0.22
CA ASP A 156 13.94 -15.90 0.46
C ASP A 156 13.03 -15.84 1.70
N TRP A 157 13.12 -14.76 2.46
CA TRP A 157 12.24 -14.51 3.61
C TRP A 157 10.75 -14.38 3.18
N ALA A 158 10.47 -13.58 2.15
CA ALA A 158 9.11 -13.40 1.63
C ALA A 158 8.54 -14.71 1.05
N LEU A 159 9.38 -15.52 0.40
CA LEU A 159 9.02 -16.82 -0.13
C LEU A 159 8.67 -17.80 1.01
N GLU A 160 9.47 -17.83 2.07
CA GLU A 160 9.20 -18.67 3.24
C GLU A 160 7.94 -18.20 3.97
N THR A 161 7.75 -16.90 4.14
CA THR A 161 6.51 -16.33 4.71
C THR A 161 5.29 -16.72 3.87
N THR A 162 5.40 -16.63 2.55
CA THR A 162 4.33 -17.03 1.62
C THR A 162 3.93 -18.49 1.80
N LYS A 163 4.90 -19.38 2.04
CA LYS A 163 4.67 -20.82 2.24
C LYS A 163 4.14 -21.12 3.65
N SER A 164 4.82 -20.64 4.69
CA SER A 164 4.49 -20.93 6.08
C SER A 164 3.11 -20.40 6.47
N GLN A 165 2.74 -19.21 5.97
CA GLN A 165 1.42 -18.61 6.17
C GLN A 165 0.37 -19.07 5.14
N GLN A 166 0.75 -19.98 4.21
CA GLN A 166 -0.14 -20.53 3.19
C GLN A 166 -0.89 -19.44 2.39
N LEU A 167 -0.19 -18.35 2.03
CA LEU A 167 -0.82 -17.18 1.40
C LEU A 167 -1.44 -17.53 0.03
N ILE A 168 -0.83 -18.44 -0.73
CA ILE A 168 -1.36 -18.87 -2.02
C ILE A 168 -2.72 -19.60 -1.83
N GLY A 169 -3.75 -19.06 -2.50
CA GLY A 169 -5.13 -19.56 -2.38
C GLY A 169 -5.91 -19.03 -1.18
N ARG A 170 -5.24 -18.37 -0.23
CA ARG A 170 -5.84 -17.71 0.91
C ARG A 170 -6.17 -16.24 0.64
N VAL A 171 -5.38 -15.61 -0.21
CA VAL A 171 -5.60 -14.25 -0.70
C VAL A 171 -5.75 -14.24 -2.22
N ARG A 172 -6.25 -13.12 -2.76
CA ARG A 172 -6.45 -12.91 -4.20
C ARG A 172 -5.13 -13.00 -4.99
N ALA A 173 -4.08 -12.41 -4.45
CA ALA A 173 -2.77 -12.41 -5.08
C ALA A 173 -1.65 -12.19 -4.04
N VAL A 174 -0.48 -12.74 -4.35
CA VAL A 174 0.78 -12.42 -3.65
C VAL A 174 1.69 -11.75 -4.67
N HIS A 175 2.17 -10.56 -4.34
CA HIS A 175 3.00 -9.71 -5.19
C HIS A 175 4.42 -9.59 -4.63
N PHE A 176 5.42 -9.82 -5.47
CA PHE A 176 6.80 -9.46 -5.20
C PHE A 176 7.20 -8.31 -6.11
N SER A 177 7.53 -7.17 -5.50
CA SER A 177 7.85 -5.93 -6.19
C SER A 177 9.32 -5.58 -6.00
N PRO A 178 10.11 -5.33 -7.06
CA PRO A 178 11.48 -4.89 -6.88
C PRO A 178 11.48 -3.46 -6.32
N VAL A 179 12.33 -3.22 -5.32
CA VAL A 179 12.55 -1.87 -4.81
C VAL A 179 13.06 -0.97 -5.95
N MET A 180 12.53 0.25 -6.02
CA MET A 180 13.06 1.31 -6.88
C MET A 180 14.12 2.11 -6.13
N GLU A 181 15.04 2.71 -6.87
CA GLU A 181 16.05 3.59 -6.28
C GLU A 181 15.39 4.72 -5.49
N GLN A 182 15.84 4.89 -4.27
CA GLN A 182 15.36 5.93 -3.36
C GLN A 182 16.55 6.61 -2.68
N ALA A 183 16.65 7.93 -2.87
CA ALA A 183 17.65 8.70 -2.15
C ALA A 183 17.33 8.77 -0.66
N GLY A 184 18.33 8.60 0.18
CA GLY A 184 18.19 8.83 1.61
C GLY A 184 17.96 10.29 1.95
N ASN A 185 17.34 10.54 3.12
CA ASN A 185 17.15 11.88 3.69
C ASN A 185 17.23 11.80 5.23
N SER A 186 16.77 12.84 5.95
CA SER A 186 16.77 12.85 7.43
C SER A 186 15.89 11.77 8.06
N ASP A 187 14.92 11.24 7.34
CA ASP A 187 13.91 10.32 7.87
C ASP A 187 14.12 8.87 7.44
N ILE A 188 14.79 8.65 6.29
CA ILE A 188 14.98 7.33 5.67
C ILE A 188 16.43 7.14 5.18
N ALA A 189 16.91 5.90 5.23
CA ALA A 189 18.28 5.56 4.80
C ALA A 189 18.48 5.64 3.28
N GLY A 190 17.43 5.43 2.49
CA GLY A 190 17.50 5.23 1.05
C GLY A 190 17.69 3.78 0.67
N ALA A 191 17.59 3.47 -0.63
CA ALA A 191 17.77 2.14 -1.17
C ALA A 191 18.27 2.18 -2.61
N GLU A 192 19.13 1.23 -2.96
CA GLU A 192 19.49 0.95 -4.36
C GLU A 192 18.38 0.14 -5.04
N ALA A 193 18.17 0.36 -6.34
CA ALA A 193 17.16 -0.37 -7.09
C ALA A 193 17.55 -1.87 -7.24
N LEU A 194 16.57 -2.75 -7.08
CA LEU A 194 16.71 -4.15 -7.48
C LEU A 194 16.32 -4.30 -8.96
N CYS A 195 17.19 -4.94 -9.76
CA CYS A 195 16.90 -5.21 -11.16
C CYS A 195 15.65 -6.09 -11.31
N PRO A 196 14.60 -5.64 -12.03
CA PRO A 196 13.39 -6.44 -12.22
C PRO A 196 13.62 -7.77 -12.93
N GLU A 197 14.58 -7.85 -13.85
CA GLU A 197 14.95 -9.09 -14.55
C GLU A 197 15.50 -10.11 -13.54
N LEU A 198 16.33 -9.67 -12.60
CA LEU A 198 16.88 -10.55 -11.55
C LEU A 198 15.76 -11.10 -10.66
N LEU A 199 14.85 -10.24 -10.19
CA LEU A 199 13.70 -10.67 -9.39
C LEU A 199 12.79 -11.62 -10.18
N SER A 200 12.58 -11.36 -11.48
CA SER A 200 11.77 -12.24 -12.33
C SER A 200 12.35 -13.66 -12.41
N GLY A 201 13.68 -13.77 -12.51
CA GLY A 201 14.37 -15.06 -12.48
C GLY A 201 14.11 -15.82 -11.17
N TRP A 202 14.16 -15.14 -10.04
CA TRP A 202 13.87 -15.76 -8.73
C TRP A 202 12.41 -16.19 -8.60
N VAL A 203 11.47 -15.36 -9.06
CA VAL A 203 10.02 -15.68 -9.06
C VAL A 203 9.76 -16.92 -9.92
N LEU A 204 10.30 -16.97 -11.14
CA LEU A 204 10.15 -18.13 -12.03
C LEU A 204 10.74 -19.40 -11.41
N ALA A 205 11.91 -19.31 -10.79
CA ALA A 205 12.57 -20.44 -10.14
C ALA A 205 11.80 -20.94 -8.90
N SER A 206 10.96 -20.12 -8.27
CA SER A 206 10.16 -20.51 -7.09
C SER A 206 9.09 -21.55 -7.41
N GLY A 207 8.60 -21.59 -8.65
CA GLY A 207 7.50 -22.45 -9.08
C GLY A 207 6.14 -22.12 -8.46
N LEU A 208 6.03 -21.03 -7.70
CA LEU A 208 4.78 -20.58 -7.09
C LEU A 208 4.07 -19.52 -7.96
N PRO A 209 2.74 -19.42 -7.89
CA PRO A 209 1.96 -18.41 -8.63
C PRO A 209 2.07 -17.02 -7.99
N ILE A 210 3.30 -16.59 -7.71
CA ILE A 210 3.62 -15.25 -7.23
C ILE A 210 3.63 -14.29 -8.42
N ARG A 211 3.04 -13.12 -8.26
CA ARG A 211 3.02 -12.07 -9.29
C ARG A 211 4.25 -11.17 -9.13
N LEU A 212 5.09 -11.11 -10.16
CA LEU A 212 6.04 -10.01 -10.27
C LEU A 212 5.25 -8.72 -10.52
N GLN A 213 5.40 -7.73 -9.66
CA GLN A 213 4.73 -6.45 -9.77
C GLN A 213 5.74 -5.32 -9.96
N LEU A 214 5.56 -4.55 -11.03
CA LEU A 214 6.27 -3.30 -11.21
C LEU A 214 5.38 -2.13 -10.78
N GLN A 215 6.00 -1.06 -10.29
CA GLN A 215 5.31 0.21 -10.00
C GLN A 215 5.12 0.97 -11.32
N VAL A 216 4.05 0.68 -12.06
CA VAL A 216 3.83 1.17 -13.44
C VAL A 216 3.83 2.71 -13.50
N HIS A 217 3.32 3.38 -12.47
CA HIS A 217 3.34 4.84 -12.39
C HIS A 217 4.75 5.43 -12.46
N LYS A 218 5.79 4.75 -11.96
CA LYS A 218 7.20 5.19 -12.02
C LYS A 218 7.85 5.01 -13.41
N TYR A 219 7.17 4.33 -14.34
CA TYR A 219 7.57 4.24 -15.75
C TYR A 219 6.81 5.25 -16.62
N ILE A 220 5.61 5.67 -16.18
CA ILE A 220 4.79 6.66 -16.91
C ILE A 220 5.26 8.08 -16.60
N TRP A 221 5.56 8.35 -15.32
CA TRP A 221 6.01 9.66 -14.84
C TRP A 221 7.40 9.60 -14.22
N PRO A 222 8.07 10.74 -14.02
CA PRO A 222 9.34 10.74 -13.28
C PRO A 222 9.17 10.06 -11.91
N PRO A 223 10.09 9.16 -11.50
CA PRO A 223 9.92 8.35 -10.29
C PRO A 223 9.71 9.13 -8.98
N GLN A 224 10.09 10.42 -8.98
CA GLN A 224 9.93 11.31 -7.82
C GLN A 224 8.72 12.26 -7.95
N ALA A 225 7.89 12.10 -8.98
CA ALA A 225 6.70 12.94 -9.17
C ALA A 225 5.68 12.68 -8.06
N ARG A 226 5.03 13.76 -7.59
CA ARG A 226 3.93 13.70 -6.62
C ARG A 226 2.60 13.93 -7.33
N GLY A 227 1.53 13.34 -6.82
CA GLY A 227 0.18 13.55 -7.35
C GLY A 227 -0.07 12.94 -8.73
N VAL A 228 0.68 11.89 -9.08
CA VAL A 228 0.63 11.20 -10.38
C VAL A 228 0.48 9.70 -10.22
#